data_4cb5947e1c8ed3159568b4b49671626d
#
_entry.id   4cb5947e1c8ed3159568b4b49671626d
#
_cell.length_a   1.000
_cell.length_b   1.000
_cell.length_c   1.000
_cell.angle_alpha   90.00
_cell.angle_beta   90.00
_cell.angle_gamma   90.00
#
_symmetry.space_group_name_H-M   'P 1'
#
loop_
_entity.id
_entity.type
_entity.pdbx_description
1 polymer ?
#
loop_
_entity_poly.entity_id
_entity_poly.type
_entity_poly.pdbx_seq_one_letter_code
_entity_poly.pdbx_strand_id
1 'polypeptide(L)'
;SIIDPAQNEAYIRSLIRKGEDGGLVPKWDCGSNYTGCMIGYHYAALLADMMAKGYRNFDAELAYKHAVRSAEYDTTGITPACPTWLYPYIMPKARYYRQTLGYVPSDMENESVAKALELCYDDWCTAQVARMMGDTARAAKYERWARLYTNYFDASTGFMRGKMADGSWRTPFSPARSTHRQDDYCEGNAYQWSWFVPHDADGLIALYGGRDAFVRKLDALFSASSQLEGEEVSADISGLIGQYAHGNEPSHHIIFYYNAVGMPWRTQELVDSVLHTLYANAPDGLSGNEDCGQMSAWYILNAMGFYQPCPGQPVYAIGRPLFKSATIHLPGGKTFRISAPGNSRKAKYVVSMKLNGTTLSEPYFTHEELMKGGELVLEMSEKRP
;
A
#
# COMPACT_ATOMS: atom_id res chain seq x y z
N SER A 1 14.22 -0.20 6.01
CA SER A 1 15.20 0.69 5.34
C SER A 1 15.73 1.83 6.22
N ILE A 2 15.03 2.23 7.27
CA ILE A 2 15.48 3.31 8.18
C ILE A 2 16.52 2.78 9.18
N ILE A 3 16.21 1.68 9.87
CA ILE A 3 17.01 1.15 10.99
C ILE A 3 18.10 0.21 10.49
N ASP A 4 17.75 -0.72 9.61
CA ASP A 4 18.66 -1.72 9.05
C ASP A 4 18.50 -1.83 7.52
N PRO A 5 19.10 -0.92 6.75
CA PRO A 5 19.06 -0.99 5.30
C PRO A 5 19.79 -2.22 4.74
N ALA A 6 20.83 -2.70 5.42
CA ALA A 6 21.59 -3.87 4.96
C ALA A 6 20.73 -5.16 4.99
N GLN A 7 19.85 -5.30 5.98
CA GLN A 7 18.90 -6.40 6.05
C GLN A 7 17.88 -6.34 4.89
N ASN A 8 17.38 -5.14 4.55
CA ASN A 8 16.48 -4.97 3.42
C ASN A 8 17.15 -5.30 2.07
N GLU A 9 18.42 -4.93 1.90
CA GLU A 9 19.20 -5.34 0.73
C GLU A 9 19.39 -6.87 0.67
N ALA A 10 19.56 -7.52 1.83
CA ALA A 10 19.62 -8.99 1.90
C ALA A 10 18.27 -9.63 1.50
N TYR A 11 17.15 -9.05 1.84
CA TYR A 11 15.84 -9.52 1.37
C TYR A 11 15.72 -9.43 -0.15
N ILE A 12 16.16 -8.33 -0.77
CA ILE A 12 16.16 -8.21 -2.24
C ILE A 12 17.05 -9.28 -2.87
N ARG A 13 18.27 -9.50 -2.36
CA ARG A 13 19.16 -10.57 -2.87
C ARG A 13 18.52 -11.94 -2.75
N SER A 14 17.82 -12.23 -1.65
CA SER A 14 17.07 -13.47 -1.46
C SER A 14 15.94 -13.65 -2.48
N LEU A 15 15.18 -12.58 -2.74
CA LEU A 15 14.10 -12.61 -3.73
C LEU A 15 14.61 -12.77 -5.16
N ILE A 16 15.73 -12.11 -5.52
CA ILE A 16 16.42 -12.34 -6.78
C ILE A 16 16.78 -13.83 -6.92
N ARG A 17 17.42 -14.42 -5.89
CA ARG A 17 17.79 -15.83 -5.89
C ARG A 17 16.60 -16.76 -6.08
N LYS A 18 15.50 -16.50 -5.40
CA LYS A 18 14.24 -17.26 -5.59
C LYS A 18 13.71 -17.12 -7.03
N GLY A 19 13.84 -15.93 -7.63
CA GLY A 19 13.47 -15.71 -9.02
C GLY A 19 14.35 -16.50 -10.01
N GLU A 20 15.65 -16.63 -9.73
CA GLU A 20 16.55 -17.45 -10.55
C GLU A 20 16.23 -18.95 -10.41
N ASP A 21 16.04 -19.43 -9.18
CA ASP A 21 15.78 -20.85 -8.89
C ASP A 21 14.39 -21.28 -9.41
N GLY A 22 13.36 -20.44 -9.29
CA GLY A 22 11.96 -20.74 -9.66
C GLY A 22 11.51 -20.19 -11.02
N GLY A 23 12.31 -19.35 -11.65
CA GLY A 23 11.94 -18.66 -12.90
C GLY A 23 11.02 -17.45 -12.72
N LEU A 24 10.52 -17.18 -11.52
CA LEU A 24 9.69 -16.04 -11.15
C LEU A 24 9.87 -15.71 -9.66
N VAL A 25 9.93 -14.43 -9.32
CA VAL A 25 9.92 -14.02 -7.91
C VAL A 25 8.57 -14.37 -7.29
N PRO A 26 8.53 -15.08 -6.15
CA PRO A 26 7.27 -15.46 -5.53
C PRO A 26 6.52 -14.23 -5.01
N LYS A 27 5.19 -14.25 -5.15
CA LYS A 27 4.28 -13.28 -4.54
C LYS A 27 4.22 -13.46 -3.03
N TRP A 28 4.11 -14.71 -2.62
CA TRP A 28 4.05 -15.15 -1.24
C TRP A 28 4.59 -16.58 -1.15
N ASP A 29 5.55 -16.80 -0.27
CA ASP A 29 6.16 -18.10 -0.05
C ASP A 29 6.06 -18.51 1.42
N CYS A 30 5.86 -19.80 1.66
CA CYS A 30 5.78 -20.36 3.00
C CYS A 30 6.62 -21.65 3.07
N GLY A 31 7.42 -21.80 4.13
CA GLY A 31 8.27 -22.97 4.33
C GLY A 31 9.24 -23.21 3.16
N SER A 32 9.79 -22.16 2.57
CA SER A 32 10.68 -22.18 1.40
C SER A 32 10.02 -22.64 0.08
N ASN A 33 8.70 -22.76 0.04
CA ASN A 33 7.96 -23.12 -1.16
C ASN A 33 7.10 -21.95 -1.64
N TYR A 34 7.01 -21.81 -2.97
CA TYR A 34 6.09 -20.87 -3.57
C TYR A 34 4.66 -21.41 -3.48
N THR A 35 3.76 -20.67 -2.86
CA THR A 35 2.39 -21.13 -2.59
C THR A 35 1.42 -20.84 -3.72
N GLY A 36 1.72 -19.89 -4.60
CA GLY A 36 0.76 -19.32 -5.56
C GLY A 36 -0.36 -18.51 -4.90
N CYS A 37 -0.33 -18.39 -3.55
CA CYS A 37 -1.29 -17.58 -2.81
C CYS A 37 -1.07 -16.08 -3.05
N MET A 38 -2.07 -15.27 -2.72
CA MET A 38 -2.09 -13.82 -2.85
C MET A 38 -2.07 -13.32 -4.30
N ILE A 39 -2.26 -12.02 -4.44
CA ILE A 39 -2.37 -11.29 -5.69
C ILE A 39 -1.19 -10.30 -5.84
N GLY A 40 -1.10 -9.56 -6.94
CA GLY A 40 -0.01 -8.62 -7.18
C GLY A 40 1.35 -9.27 -7.47
N TYR A 41 2.40 -8.44 -7.40
CA TYR A 41 3.81 -8.85 -7.48
C TYR A 41 4.71 -7.84 -6.73
N HIS A 42 4.41 -7.62 -5.46
CA HIS A 42 4.98 -6.55 -4.61
C HIS A 42 6.49 -6.56 -4.40
N TYR A 43 7.20 -7.54 -4.95
CA TYR A 43 8.64 -7.44 -5.14
C TYR A 43 9.03 -6.13 -5.82
N ALA A 44 8.22 -5.68 -6.81
CA ALA A 44 8.43 -4.41 -7.50
C ALA A 44 8.37 -3.21 -6.55
N ALA A 45 7.46 -3.21 -5.58
CA ALA A 45 7.33 -2.16 -4.58
C ALA A 45 8.56 -2.09 -3.66
N LEU A 46 9.02 -3.26 -3.16
CA LEU A 46 10.22 -3.33 -2.34
C LEU A 46 11.46 -2.85 -3.11
N LEU A 47 11.63 -3.29 -4.37
CA LEU A 47 12.75 -2.89 -5.22
C LEU A 47 12.72 -1.39 -5.50
N ALA A 48 11.56 -0.85 -5.89
CA ALA A 48 11.39 0.57 -6.19
C ALA A 48 11.71 1.43 -4.96
N ASP A 49 11.22 1.03 -3.79
CA ASP A 49 11.45 1.76 -2.54
C ASP A 49 12.93 1.79 -2.15
N MET A 50 13.60 0.64 -2.19
CA MET A 50 15.02 0.56 -1.88
C MET A 50 15.88 1.37 -2.85
N MET A 51 15.58 1.27 -4.15
CA MET A 51 16.31 2.03 -5.17
C MET A 51 16.05 3.53 -5.07
N ALA A 52 14.82 3.96 -4.79
CA ALA A 52 14.46 5.37 -4.60
C ALA A 52 15.14 5.97 -3.35
N LYS A 53 15.36 5.16 -2.31
CA LYS A 53 16.10 5.52 -1.08
C LYS A 53 17.62 5.45 -1.22
N GLY A 54 18.13 5.08 -2.42
CA GLY A 54 19.57 5.06 -2.72
C GLY A 54 20.29 3.78 -2.33
N TYR A 55 19.60 2.74 -1.89
CA TYR A 55 20.20 1.46 -1.53
C TYR A 55 20.39 0.57 -2.78
N ARG A 56 21.60 0.08 -2.99
CA ARG A 56 22.00 -0.58 -4.25
C ARG A 56 22.93 -1.78 -4.06
N ASN A 57 23.10 -2.31 -2.87
CA ASN A 57 24.00 -3.43 -2.61
C ASN A 57 23.40 -4.77 -3.03
N PHE A 58 22.95 -4.84 -4.29
CA PHE A 58 22.43 -6.02 -4.98
C PHE A 58 22.60 -5.83 -6.50
N ASP A 59 22.44 -6.91 -7.27
CA ASP A 59 22.47 -6.84 -8.73
C ASP A 59 21.18 -6.12 -9.24
N ALA A 60 21.31 -4.83 -9.52
CA ALA A 60 20.17 -3.99 -9.93
C ALA A 60 19.64 -4.36 -11.31
N GLU A 61 20.49 -4.84 -12.24
CA GLU A 61 20.06 -5.25 -13.58
C GLU A 61 19.23 -6.54 -13.50
N LEU A 62 19.73 -7.52 -12.74
CA LEU A 62 19.02 -8.77 -12.52
C LEU A 62 17.71 -8.55 -11.73
N ALA A 63 17.76 -7.70 -10.70
CA ALA A 63 16.55 -7.29 -9.95
C ALA A 63 15.49 -6.67 -10.86
N TYR A 64 15.91 -5.74 -11.74
CA TYR A 64 15.01 -5.11 -12.71
C TYR A 64 14.45 -6.12 -13.71
N LYS A 65 15.28 -7.05 -14.23
CA LYS A 65 14.83 -8.11 -15.12
C LYS A 65 13.72 -8.95 -14.48
N HIS A 66 13.84 -9.28 -13.18
CA HIS A 66 12.82 -10.00 -12.46
C HIS A 66 11.53 -9.18 -12.24
N ALA A 67 11.64 -7.86 -12.00
CA ALA A 67 10.47 -6.99 -11.91
C ALA A 67 9.70 -6.94 -13.23
N VAL A 68 10.39 -6.76 -14.36
CA VAL A 68 9.80 -6.80 -15.71
C VAL A 68 9.12 -8.14 -15.97
N ARG A 69 9.79 -9.25 -15.63
CA ARG A 69 9.22 -10.59 -15.79
C ARG A 69 7.95 -10.78 -14.96
N SER A 70 7.93 -10.27 -13.74
CA SER A 70 6.75 -10.35 -12.87
C SER A 70 5.60 -9.48 -13.36
N ALA A 71 5.89 -8.38 -14.05
CA ALA A 71 4.88 -7.50 -14.62
C ALA A 71 4.17 -8.11 -15.83
N GLU A 72 4.83 -8.93 -16.63
CA GLU A 72 4.31 -9.41 -17.90
C GLU A 72 3.77 -10.84 -17.80
N TYR A 73 2.80 -11.18 -18.65
CA TYR A 73 2.30 -12.55 -18.74
C TYR A 73 3.25 -13.40 -19.60
N ASP A 74 4.03 -14.22 -18.94
CA ASP A 74 4.94 -15.17 -19.57
C ASP A 74 5.15 -16.39 -18.67
N THR A 75 4.73 -17.55 -19.13
CA THR A 75 4.87 -18.82 -18.42
C THR A 75 6.14 -19.59 -18.75
N THR A 76 6.99 -19.08 -19.67
CA THR A 76 8.23 -19.75 -20.08
C THR A 76 9.23 -19.78 -18.94
N GLY A 77 9.88 -20.92 -18.72
CA GLY A 77 10.95 -21.05 -17.74
C GLY A 77 10.50 -20.98 -16.26
N ILE A 78 9.18 -21.11 -16.01
CA ILE A 78 8.70 -21.44 -14.67
C ILE A 78 9.12 -22.87 -14.39
N THR A 79 9.74 -23.12 -13.23
CA THR A 79 10.41 -24.37 -12.92
C THR A 79 9.49 -25.58 -13.04
N PRO A 80 9.91 -26.66 -13.72
CA PRO A 80 9.12 -27.88 -13.91
C PRO A 80 8.76 -28.61 -12.60
N ALA A 81 9.48 -28.31 -11.49
CA ALA A 81 9.15 -28.83 -10.16
C ALA A 81 7.83 -28.29 -9.59
N CYS A 82 7.34 -27.17 -10.14
CA CYS A 82 6.03 -26.66 -9.77
C CYS A 82 4.94 -27.49 -10.48
N PRO A 83 3.97 -28.07 -9.74
CA PRO A 83 2.85 -28.76 -10.34
C PRO A 83 2.09 -27.86 -11.32
N THR A 84 1.71 -28.39 -12.47
CA THR A 84 1.05 -27.59 -13.52
C THR A 84 -0.28 -26.96 -13.09
N TRP A 85 -0.99 -27.58 -12.14
CA TRP A 85 -2.23 -27.03 -11.57
C TRP A 85 -1.99 -25.73 -10.78
N LEU A 86 -0.75 -25.46 -10.34
CA LEU A 86 -0.39 -24.25 -9.62
C LEU A 86 -0.10 -23.05 -10.56
N TYR A 87 0.18 -23.31 -11.85
CA TYR A 87 0.53 -22.25 -12.81
C TYR A 87 -0.49 -21.10 -12.90
N PRO A 88 -1.81 -21.33 -12.89
CA PRO A 88 -2.78 -20.24 -12.92
C PRO A 88 -2.70 -19.31 -11.71
N TYR A 89 -2.20 -19.80 -10.58
CA TYR A 89 -2.00 -19.02 -9.36
C TYR A 89 -0.66 -18.31 -9.33
N ILE A 90 0.39 -18.91 -9.89
CA ILE A 90 1.73 -18.31 -10.00
C ILE A 90 1.73 -17.18 -11.03
N MET A 91 1.16 -17.43 -12.20
CA MET A 91 1.05 -16.51 -13.33
C MET A 91 -0.42 -16.37 -13.75
N PRO A 92 -1.24 -15.63 -12.96
CA PRO A 92 -2.66 -15.49 -13.24
C PRO A 92 -2.88 -14.79 -14.58
N LYS A 93 -3.92 -15.21 -15.30
CA LYS A 93 -4.33 -14.59 -16.56
C LYS A 93 -4.77 -13.13 -16.44
N ALA A 94 -4.95 -12.64 -15.20
CA ALA A 94 -5.13 -11.22 -14.93
C ALA A 94 -4.08 -10.35 -15.65
N ARG A 95 -2.79 -10.78 -15.67
CA ARG A 95 -1.74 -10.06 -16.41
C ARG A 95 -1.96 -10.07 -17.91
N TYR A 96 -2.41 -11.19 -18.49
CA TYR A 96 -2.76 -11.29 -19.90
C TYR A 96 -3.94 -10.38 -20.26
N TYR A 97 -5.02 -10.42 -19.48
CA TYR A 97 -6.20 -9.59 -19.75
C TYR A 97 -5.89 -8.11 -19.61
N ARG A 98 -5.13 -7.70 -18.57
CA ARG A 98 -4.66 -6.31 -18.46
C ARG A 98 -3.88 -5.86 -19.71
N GLN A 99 -3.02 -6.72 -20.25
CA GLN A 99 -2.20 -6.38 -21.44
C GLN A 99 -3.03 -6.27 -22.71
N THR A 100 -4.06 -7.09 -22.85
CA THR A 100 -4.83 -7.24 -24.11
C THR A 100 -6.13 -6.44 -24.11
N LEU A 101 -6.83 -6.38 -22.98
CA LEU A 101 -8.13 -5.72 -22.83
C LEU A 101 -8.05 -4.39 -22.08
N GLY A 102 -6.96 -4.14 -21.34
CA GLY A 102 -6.82 -2.98 -20.47
C GLY A 102 -7.57 -3.12 -19.15
N TYR A 103 -8.15 -4.27 -18.85
CA TYR A 103 -8.78 -4.62 -17.58
C TYR A 103 -8.83 -6.14 -17.39
N VAL A 104 -9.16 -6.58 -16.18
CA VAL A 104 -9.32 -7.99 -15.80
C VAL A 104 -10.81 -8.30 -15.70
N PRO A 105 -11.37 -9.16 -16.58
CA PRO A 105 -12.79 -9.47 -16.54
C PRO A 105 -13.19 -10.32 -15.33
N SER A 106 -14.29 -9.95 -14.68
CA SER A 106 -14.83 -10.59 -13.48
C SER A 106 -15.39 -12.00 -13.72
N ASP A 107 -15.77 -12.31 -14.92
CA ASP A 107 -16.26 -13.63 -15.34
C ASP A 107 -15.14 -14.56 -15.82
N MET A 108 -13.90 -14.06 -15.86
CA MET A 108 -12.72 -14.81 -16.29
C MET A 108 -11.66 -14.97 -15.22
N GLU A 109 -11.67 -14.13 -14.21
CA GLU A 109 -10.73 -14.14 -13.07
C GLU A 109 -11.46 -13.74 -11.79
N ASN A 110 -11.34 -14.54 -10.73
CA ASN A 110 -11.73 -14.16 -9.39
C ASN A 110 -10.83 -13.06 -8.87
N GLU A 111 -11.32 -12.27 -7.92
CA GLU A 111 -10.59 -11.15 -7.30
C GLU A 111 -10.13 -10.12 -8.35
N SER A 112 -10.94 -9.95 -9.40
CA SER A 112 -10.58 -9.22 -10.63
C SER A 112 -10.21 -7.77 -10.38
N VAL A 113 -10.95 -7.07 -9.52
CA VAL A 113 -10.71 -5.66 -9.14
C VAL A 113 -9.46 -5.57 -8.28
N ALA A 114 -9.35 -6.39 -7.25
CA ALA A 114 -8.19 -6.39 -6.35
C ALA A 114 -6.90 -6.69 -7.11
N LYS A 115 -6.87 -7.76 -7.92
CA LYS A 115 -5.74 -8.08 -8.80
C LYS A 115 -5.34 -6.92 -9.69
N ALA A 116 -6.32 -6.26 -10.30
CA ALA A 116 -6.05 -5.15 -11.20
C ALA A 116 -5.47 -3.93 -10.50
N LEU A 117 -5.99 -3.57 -9.32
CA LEU A 117 -5.51 -2.42 -8.56
C LEU A 117 -4.08 -2.65 -8.05
N GLU A 118 -3.78 -3.85 -7.52
CA GLU A 118 -2.41 -4.18 -7.14
C GLU A 118 -1.46 -4.20 -8.34
N LEU A 119 -1.88 -4.77 -9.48
CA LEU A 119 -1.08 -4.72 -10.70
C LEU A 119 -0.80 -3.29 -11.16
N CYS A 120 -1.75 -2.35 -11.00
CA CYS A 120 -1.53 -0.95 -11.33
C CYS A 120 -0.47 -0.30 -10.44
N TYR A 121 -0.49 -0.58 -9.13
CA TYR A 121 0.54 -0.09 -8.22
C TYR A 121 1.91 -0.73 -8.49
N ASP A 122 1.97 -2.03 -8.69
CA ASP A 122 3.21 -2.75 -9.01
C ASP A 122 3.81 -2.30 -10.35
N ASP A 123 2.95 -2.03 -11.35
CA ASP A 123 3.37 -1.45 -12.63
C ASP A 123 3.96 -0.06 -12.44
N TRP A 124 3.35 0.78 -11.60
CA TRP A 124 3.93 2.08 -11.26
C TRP A 124 5.31 1.92 -10.61
N CYS A 125 5.47 1.00 -9.66
CA CYS A 125 6.75 0.68 -9.04
C CYS A 125 7.78 0.23 -10.08
N THR A 126 7.38 -0.67 -10.99
CA THR A 126 8.25 -1.14 -12.09
C THR A 126 8.64 0.00 -13.03
N ALA A 127 7.74 0.97 -13.28
CA ALA A 127 8.05 2.17 -14.05
C ALA A 127 9.09 3.05 -13.34
N GLN A 128 9.02 3.21 -12.01
CA GLN A 128 10.04 3.93 -11.24
C GLN A 128 11.41 3.24 -11.36
N VAL A 129 11.46 1.92 -11.21
CA VAL A 129 12.70 1.15 -11.39
C VAL A 129 13.23 1.32 -12.81
N ALA A 130 12.37 1.21 -13.84
CA ALA A 130 12.76 1.40 -15.24
C ALA A 130 13.41 2.78 -15.49
N ARG A 131 12.82 3.86 -14.90
CA ARG A 131 13.42 5.20 -14.97
C ARG A 131 14.81 5.25 -14.34
N MET A 132 14.96 4.66 -13.16
CA MET A 132 16.25 4.62 -12.44
C MET A 132 17.30 3.78 -13.18
N MET A 133 16.88 2.84 -14.02
CA MET A 133 17.72 2.03 -14.90
C MET A 133 17.94 2.68 -16.30
N GLY A 134 17.31 3.82 -16.58
CA GLY A 134 17.43 4.50 -17.88
C GLY A 134 16.55 3.92 -19.01
N ASP A 135 15.68 2.96 -18.71
CA ASP A 135 14.74 2.34 -19.67
C ASP A 135 13.47 3.18 -19.80
N THR A 136 13.56 4.26 -20.56
CA THR A 136 12.44 5.20 -20.77
C THR A 136 11.25 4.58 -21.49
N ALA A 137 11.48 3.60 -22.36
CA ALA A 137 10.43 2.93 -23.12
C ALA A 137 9.55 2.07 -22.21
N ARG A 138 10.18 1.25 -21.36
CA ARG A 138 9.45 0.47 -20.37
C ARG A 138 8.83 1.33 -19.28
N ALA A 139 9.52 2.38 -18.83
CA ALA A 139 8.93 3.34 -17.90
C ALA A 139 7.60 3.89 -18.42
N ALA A 140 7.55 4.40 -19.64
CA ALA A 140 6.34 4.90 -20.27
C ALA A 140 5.26 3.82 -20.47
N LYS A 141 5.65 2.56 -20.76
CA LYS A 141 4.73 1.43 -20.88
C LYS A 141 4.03 1.16 -19.55
N TYR A 142 4.80 0.98 -18.49
CA TYR A 142 4.26 0.62 -17.17
C TYR A 142 3.49 1.78 -16.52
N GLU A 143 3.84 3.02 -16.80
CA GLU A 143 3.03 4.17 -16.39
C GLU A 143 1.64 4.21 -17.01
N ARG A 144 1.52 3.82 -18.28
CA ARG A 144 0.19 3.67 -18.88
C ARG A 144 -0.61 2.55 -18.21
N TRP A 145 0.05 1.43 -17.87
CA TRP A 145 -0.60 0.33 -17.18
C TRP A 145 -0.99 0.68 -15.75
N ALA A 146 -0.17 1.45 -15.05
CA ALA A 146 -0.46 1.96 -13.71
C ALA A 146 -1.75 2.79 -13.62
N ARG A 147 -2.19 3.37 -14.74
CA ARG A 147 -3.43 4.17 -14.82
C ARG A 147 -4.68 3.37 -15.18
N LEU A 148 -4.55 2.07 -15.44
CA LEU A 148 -5.69 1.24 -15.83
C LEU A 148 -6.71 1.03 -14.70
N TYR A 149 -6.40 1.41 -13.46
CA TYR A 149 -7.34 1.43 -12.35
C TYR A 149 -8.60 2.25 -12.68
N THR A 150 -8.48 3.28 -13.54
CA THR A 150 -9.61 4.12 -13.96
C THR A 150 -10.73 3.34 -14.67
N ASN A 151 -10.41 2.18 -15.27
CA ASN A 151 -11.37 1.33 -15.97
C ASN A 151 -12.36 0.63 -15.03
N TYR A 152 -12.09 0.62 -13.73
CA TYR A 152 -12.91 -0.06 -12.71
C TYR A 152 -13.84 0.88 -11.96
N PHE A 153 -13.64 2.19 -12.10
CA PHE A 153 -14.45 3.16 -11.38
C PHE A 153 -15.83 3.29 -12.01
N ASP A 154 -16.85 2.86 -11.28
CA ASP A 154 -18.25 3.08 -11.64
C ASP A 154 -18.76 4.38 -11.00
N ALA A 155 -18.85 5.44 -11.79
CA ALA A 155 -19.30 6.76 -11.33
C ALA A 155 -20.74 6.75 -10.80
N SER A 156 -21.58 5.78 -11.19
CA SER A 156 -22.97 5.68 -10.71
C SER A 156 -23.04 5.19 -9.26
N THR A 157 -22.05 4.41 -8.82
CA THR A 157 -21.96 3.87 -7.45
C THR A 157 -20.88 4.56 -6.63
N GLY A 158 -19.86 5.13 -7.30
CA GLY A 158 -18.68 5.71 -6.68
C GLY A 158 -17.77 4.66 -6.04
N PHE A 159 -17.66 3.48 -6.65
CA PHE A 159 -16.78 2.40 -6.22
C PHE A 159 -15.99 1.82 -7.39
N MET A 160 -14.84 1.22 -7.08
CA MET A 160 -14.16 0.31 -8.00
C MET A 160 -14.98 -0.98 -8.05
N ARG A 161 -15.42 -1.37 -9.24
CA ARG A 161 -16.40 -2.44 -9.46
C ARG A 161 -15.94 -3.41 -10.53
N GLY A 162 -16.33 -4.67 -10.39
CA GLY A 162 -16.05 -5.71 -11.36
C GLY A 162 -16.70 -5.47 -12.72
N LYS A 163 -15.93 -5.67 -13.78
CA LYS A 163 -16.34 -5.52 -15.17
C LYS A 163 -16.27 -6.85 -15.89
N MET A 164 -17.35 -7.23 -16.60
CA MET A 164 -17.45 -8.46 -17.36
C MET A 164 -16.66 -8.37 -18.67
N ALA A 165 -16.40 -9.51 -19.32
CA ALA A 165 -15.66 -9.55 -20.59
C ALA A 165 -16.34 -8.78 -21.73
N ASP A 166 -17.65 -8.60 -21.68
CA ASP A 166 -18.43 -7.80 -22.63
C ASP A 166 -18.41 -6.29 -22.31
N GLY A 167 -17.70 -5.89 -21.25
CA GLY A 167 -17.57 -4.50 -20.79
C GLY A 167 -18.69 -4.03 -19.87
N SER A 168 -19.71 -4.82 -19.59
CA SER A 168 -20.77 -4.49 -18.64
C SER A 168 -20.27 -4.60 -17.18
N TRP A 169 -20.93 -3.88 -16.27
CA TRP A 169 -20.66 -4.01 -14.84
C TRP A 169 -21.26 -5.30 -14.27
N ARG A 170 -20.49 -6.02 -13.47
CA ARG A 170 -20.97 -7.21 -12.75
C ARG A 170 -22.17 -6.88 -11.87
N THR A 171 -23.24 -7.68 -11.95
CA THR A 171 -24.47 -7.55 -11.16
C THR A 171 -24.86 -8.90 -10.55
N PRO A 172 -25.51 -8.94 -9.36
CA PRO A 172 -25.83 -7.80 -8.49
C PRO A 172 -24.58 -7.21 -7.83
N PHE A 173 -24.64 -5.95 -7.35
CA PHE A 173 -23.53 -5.27 -6.67
C PHE A 173 -23.98 -4.76 -5.29
N SER A 174 -23.23 -5.10 -4.27
CA SER A 174 -23.27 -4.47 -2.94
C SER A 174 -21.85 -4.14 -2.50
N PRO A 175 -21.58 -2.90 -2.08
CA PRO A 175 -20.22 -2.49 -1.70
C PRO A 175 -19.70 -3.16 -0.42
N ALA A 176 -20.59 -3.67 0.45
CA ALA A 176 -20.23 -4.35 1.69
C ALA A 176 -20.09 -5.88 1.52
N ARG A 177 -20.34 -6.40 0.30
CA ARG A 177 -20.26 -7.83 0.03
C ARG A 177 -18.80 -8.28 -0.09
N SER A 178 -18.51 -9.40 0.59
CA SER A 178 -17.28 -10.15 0.45
C SER A 178 -17.59 -11.64 0.41
N THR A 179 -17.04 -12.33 -0.59
CA THR A 179 -17.08 -13.79 -0.66
C THR A 179 -15.67 -14.27 -0.99
N HIS A 180 -14.98 -14.80 0.03
CA HIS A 180 -13.57 -15.12 -0.03
C HIS A 180 -13.18 -15.92 -1.28
N ARG A 181 -12.26 -15.38 -2.08
CA ARG A 181 -11.72 -15.94 -3.33
C ARG A 181 -12.74 -16.21 -4.44
N GLN A 182 -13.97 -15.71 -4.34
CA GLN A 182 -15.04 -15.98 -5.31
C GLN A 182 -15.64 -14.71 -5.94
N ASP A 183 -15.40 -13.55 -5.33
CA ASP A 183 -15.86 -12.27 -5.87
C ASP A 183 -14.74 -11.45 -6.52
N ASP A 184 -14.92 -10.14 -6.63
CA ASP A 184 -13.99 -9.24 -7.31
C ASP A 184 -12.89 -8.70 -6.39
N TYR A 185 -12.93 -9.01 -5.08
CA TYR A 185 -12.05 -8.43 -4.08
C TYR A 185 -11.32 -9.51 -3.31
N CYS A 186 -10.04 -9.29 -3.06
CA CYS A 186 -9.22 -10.17 -2.24
C CYS A 186 -9.29 -9.71 -0.78
N GLU A 187 -9.73 -10.59 0.11
CA GLU A 187 -9.74 -10.32 1.56
C GLU A 187 -10.34 -8.96 1.92
N GLY A 188 -11.38 -8.56 1.21
CA GLY A 188 -11.97 -7.25 1.33
C GLY A 188 -13.29 -7.15 0.58
N ASN A 189 -13.78 -5.91 0.44
CA ASN A 189 -14.94 -5.56 -0.37
C ASN A 189 -14.71 -4.24 -1.11
N ALA A 190 -15.73 -3.71 -1.79
CA ALA A 190 -15.59 -2.48 -2.56
C ALA A 190 -15.23 -1.27 -1.70
N TYR A 191 -15.63 -1.23 -0.42
CA TYR A 191 -15.29 -0.14 0.47
C TYR A 191 -13.79 -0.04 0.72
N GLN A 192 -13.08 -1.16 0.97
CA GLN A 192 -11.65 -1.15 1.19
C GLN A 192 -10.89 -0.95 -0.13
N TRP A 193 -11.23 -1.72 -1.16
CA TRP A 193 -10.46 -1.75 -2.39
C TRP A 193 -10.57 -0.52 -3.27
N SER A 194 -11.66 0.26 -3.18
CA SER A 194 -11.80 1.49 -3.96
C SER A 194 -10.74 2.56 -3.69
N TRP A 195 -9.95 2.39 -2.65
CA TRP A 195 -8.88 3.32 -2.25
C TRP A 195 -7.48 2.81 -2.61
N PHE A 196 -7.33 1.59 -3.13
CA PHE A 196 -6.01 1.02 -3.40
C PHE A 196 -5.37 1.62 -4.67
N VAL A 197 -5.08 2.91 -4.61
CA VAL A 197 -4.36 3.69 -5.63
C VAL A 197 -3.31 4.58 -4.94
N PRO A 198 -2.40 4.02 -4.11
CA PRO A 198 -1.45 4.84 -3.33
C PRO A 198 -0.49 5.65 -4.20
N HIS A 199 -0.25 5.22 -5.43
CA HIS A 199 0.69 5.81 -6.39
C HIS A 199 0.13 7.02 -7.15
N ASP A 200 -1.18 7.25 -7.16
CA ASP A 200 -1.82 8.31 -7.94
C ASP A 200 -3.00 8.94 -7.16
N ALA A 201 -2.70 9.55 -6.01
CA ALA A 201 -3.71 10.19 -5.16
C ALA A 201 -4.48 11.29 -5.92
N ASP A 202 -3.79 12.10 -6.72
CA ASP A 202 -4.41 13.19 -7.49
C ASP A 202 -5.35 12.64 -8.57
N GLY A 203 -4.94 11.58 -9.27
CA GLY A 203 -5.78 10.88 -10.24
C GLY A 203 -7.02 10.28 -9.59
N LEU A 204 -6.89 9.68 -8.41
CA LEU A 204 -8.02 9.16 -7.66
C LEU A 204 -8.97 10.27 -7.20
N ILE A 205 -8.45 11.38 -6.67
CA ILE A 205 -9.25 12.55 -6.29
C ILE A 205 -10.03 13.10 -7.50
N ALA A 206 -9.37 13.21 -8.66
CA ALA A 206 -10.00 13.66 -9.89
C ALA A 206 -11.12 12.71 -10.35
N LEU A 207 -10.91 11.39 -10.21
CA LEU A 207 -11.86 10.34 -10.59
C LEU A 207 -13.17 10.43 -9.78
N TYR A 208 -13.09 10.81 -8.50
CA TYR A 208 -14.25 11.09 -7.66
C TYR A 208 -14.94 12.43 -7.95
N GLY A 209 -14.43 13.23 -8.89
CA GLY A 209 -14.99 14.54 -9.23
C GLY A 209 -14.42 15.70 -8.42
N GLY A 210 -13.23 15.53 -7.85
CA GLY A 210 -12.48 16.54 -7.11
C GLY A 210 -12.57 16.40 -5.59
N ARG A 211 -11.85 17.31 -4.92
CA ARG A 211 -11.56 17.26 -3.49
C ARG A 211 -12.81 17.04 -2.61
N ASP A 212 -13.86 17.82 -2.80
CA ASP A 212 -15.01 17.79 -1.88
C ASP A 212 -15.84 16.49 -2.02
N ALA A 213 -15.98 15.97 -3.25
CA ALA A 213 -16.65 14.70 -3.50
C ALA A 213 -15.81 13.54 -2.96
N PHE A 214 -14.51 13.58 -3.15
CA PHE A 214 -13.56 12.63 -2.59
C PHE A 214 -13.63 12.58 -1.07
N VAL A 215 -13.58 13.73 -0.38
CA VAL A 215 -13.67 13.83 1.09
C VAL A 215 -15.00 13.26 1.60
N ARG A 216 -16.14 13.61 0.98
CA ARG A 216 -17.43 13.02 1.36
C ARG A 216 -17.44 11.50 1.26
N LYS A 217 -16.85 10.96 0.20
CA LYS A 217 -16.78 9.50 0.02
C LYS A 217 -15.83 8.84 1.02
N LEU A 218 -14.69 9.49 1.31
CA LEU A 218 -13.72 9.02 2.30
C LEU A 218 -14.31 9.07 3.73
N ASP A 219 -15.04 10.13 4.09
CA ASP A 219 -15.76 10.20 5.38
C ASP A 219 -16.84 9.10 5.48
N ALA A 220 -17.51 8.79 4.37
CA ALA A 220 -18.49 7.71 4.32
C ALA A 220 -17.88 6.33 4.60
N LEU A 221 -16.63 6.07 4.20
CA LEU A 221 -15.93 4.83 4.54
C LEU A 221 -15.84 4.64 6.06
N PHE A 222 -15.43 5.68 6.80
CA PHE A 222 -15.23 5.63 8.25
C PHE A 222 -16.52 5.72 9.07
N SER A 223 -17.65 6.11 8.45
CA SER A 223 -18.95 6.25 9.09
C SER A 223 -20.00 5.22 8.65
N ALA A 224 -19.69 4.39 7.66
CA ALA A 224 -20.56 3.31 7.21
C ALA A 224 -20.80 2.29 8.34
N SER A 225 -21.87 1.48 8.20
CA SER A 225 -22.06 0.31 9.06
C SER A 225 -20.89 -0.65 8.90
N SER A 226 -20.38 -1.20 9.99
CA SER A 226 -19.36 -2.26 9.98
C SER A 226 -19.93 -3.64 9.64
N GLN A 227 -21.21 -3.72 9.30
CA GLN A 227 -21.84 -4.98 8.91
C GLN A 227 -21.34 -5.39 7.53
N LEU A 228 -20.86 -6.63 7.43
CA LEU A 228 -20.41 -7.26 6.19
C LEU A 228 -21.52 -8.11 5.62
N GLU A 229 -21.53 -8.26 4.29
CA GLU A 229 -22.48 -9.09 3.55
C GLU A 229 -21.71 -10.20 2.83
N GLY A 230 -22.34 -11.34 2.62
CA GLY A 230 -21.78 -12.51 1.91
C GLY A 230 -21.87 -13.79 2.73
N GLU A 231 -21.76 -14.94 2.06
CA GLU A 231 -21.86 -16.25 2.70
C GLU A 231 -20.54 -16.72 3.33
N GLU A 232 -19.41 -16.33 2.73
CA GLU A 232 -18.05 -16.68 3.16
C GLU A 232 -17.21 -15.41 3.25
N VAL A 233 -17.53 -14.55 4.24
CA VAL A 233 -16.79 -13.31 4.47
C VAL A 233 -15.36 -13.64 4.87
N SER A 234 -14.37 -12.96 4.28
CA SER A 234 -12.98 -13.11 4.67
C SER A 234 -12.75 -12.71 6.12
N ALA A 235 -12.06 -13.58 6.87
CA ALA A 235 -11.66 -13.30 8.25
C ALA A 235 -10.67 -12.14 8.37
N ASP A 236 -9.98 -11.79 7.28
CA ASP A 236 -9.00 -10.70 7.23
C ASP A 236 -9.66 -9.31 7.25
N ILE A 237 -10.99 -9.24 6.99
CA ILE A 237 -11.75 -8.00 7.17
C ILE A 237 -12.00 -7.78 8.66
N SER A 238 -11.00 -7.25 9.35
CA SER A 238 -10.98 -7.07 10.80
C SER A 238 -10.51 -5.68 11.20
N GLY A 239 -10.62 -5.33 12.50
CA GLY A 239 -10.24 -4.01 12.99
C GLY A 239 -11.03 -2.88 12.34
N LEU A 240 -12.36 -3.04 12.25
CA LEU A 240 -13.24 -2.14 11.51
C LEU A 240 -13.48 -0.81 12.24
N ILE A 241 -13.32 0.28 11.49
CA ILE A 241 -13.86 1.62 11.82
C ILE A 241 -14.76 2.01 10.64
N GLY A 242 -16.07 1.89 10.79
CA GLY A 242 -16.97 1.86 9.64
C GLY A 242 -16.65 0.66 8.74
N GLN A 243 -16.32 0.91 7.49
CA GLN A 243 -15.83 -0.10 6.56
C GLN A 243 -14.30 -0.02 6.31
N TYR A 244 -13.58 0.85 7.02
CA TYR A 244 -12.12 0.81 7.05
C TYR A 244 -11.66 -0.40 7.84
N ALA A 245 -10.94 -1.32 7.22
CA ALA A 245 -10.48 -2.57 7.82
C ALA A 245 -8.97 -2.47 8.13
N HIS A 246 -8.63 -2.09 9.37
CA HIS A 246 -7.23 -1.91 9.75
C HIS A 246 -6.45 -3.22 9.81
N GLY A 247 -7.12 -4.33 10.06
CA GLY A 247 -6.50 -5.65 10.17
C GLY A 247 -5.94 -6.22 8.87
N ASN A 248 -6.10 -5.51 7.74
CA ASN A 248 -5.54 -5.92 6.45
C ASN A 248 -4.84 -4.76 5.74
N GLU A 249 -3.66 -5.01 5.17
CA GLU A 249 -2.70 -4.04 4.65
C GLU A 249 -3.22 -3.14 3.53
N PRO A 250 -4.11 -3.59 2.63
CA PRO A 250 -4.67 -2.72 1.59
C PRO A 250 -5.32 -1.44 2.13
N SER A 251 -5.67 -1.42 3.42
CA SER A 251 -6.26 -0.25 4.09
C SER A 251 -5.25 0.72 4.71
N HIS A 252 -4.01 0.32 4.94
CA HIS A 252 -3.04 1.04 5.78
C HIS A 252 -2.69 2.45 5.31
N HIS A 253 -2.76 2.71 4.00
CA HIS A 253 -2.48 4.03 3.41
C HIS A 253 -3.70 4.97 3.40
N ILE A 254 -4.93 4.43 3.52
CA ILE A 254 -6.19 5.16 3.25
C ILE A 254 -6.33 6.41 4.13
N ILE A 255 -5.99 6.32 5.42
CA ILE A 255 -6.07 7.44 6.37
C ILE A 255 -5.29 8.66 5.88
N PHE A 256 -4.17 8.44 5.19
CA PHE A 256 -3.27 9.50 4.74
C PHE A 256 -3.76 10.26 3.50
N TYR A 257 -4.83 9.82 2.85
CA TYR A 257 -5.47 10.62 1.80
C TYR A 257 -6.01 11.96 2.34
N TYR A 258 -6.32 12.05 3.63
CA TYR A 258 -6.69 13.34 4.21
C TYR A 258 -5.54 14.35 4.20
N ASN A 259 -4.28 13.91 4.29
CA ASN A 259 -3.13 14.81 4.08
C ASN A 259 -3.11 15.34 2.64
N ALA A 260 -3.34 14.48 1.65
CA ALA A 260 -3.35 14.87 0.23
C ALA A 260 -4.45 15.89 -0.13
N VAL A 261 -5.56 15.88 0.62
CA VAL A 261 -6.64 16.87 0.43
C VAL A 261 -6.56 18.06 1.41
N GLY A 262 -5.42 18.29 2.07
CA GLY A 262 -5.20 19.42 2.97
C GLY A 262 -6.02 19.36 4.26
N MET A 263 -6.32 18.17 4.76
CA MET A 263 -7.04 17.93 6.01
C MET A 263 -6.22 17.06 6.98
N PRO A 264 -4.95 17.39 7.29
CA PRO A 264 -4.08 16.53 8.11
C PRO A 264 -4.63 16.29 9.52
N TRP A 265 -5.44 17.20 10.05
CA TRP A 265 -6.12 16.98 11.34
C TRP A 265 -7.02 15.74 11.35
N ARG A 266 -7.62 15.41 10.20
CA ARG A 266 -8.47 14.21 10.09
C ARG A 266 -7.63 12.94 10.09
N THR A 267 -6.47 12.94 9.43
CA THR A 267 -5.46 11.88 9.56
C THR A 267 -5.09 11.69 11.04
N GLN A 268 -4.82 12.78 11.76
CA GLN A 268 -4.42 12.73 13.16
C GLN A 268 -5.51 12.15 14.07
N GLU A 269 -6.79 12.48 13.83
CA GLU A 269 -7.93 11.92 14.55
C GLU A 269 -8.03 10.40 14.35
N LEU A 270 -7.91 9.94 13.10
CA LEU A 270 -8.04 8.52 12.75
C LEU A 270 -6.83 7.70 13.21
N VAL A 271 -5.61 8.23 13.05
CA VAL A 271 -4.40 7.60 13.59
C VAL A 271 -4.50 7.47 15.11
N ASP A 272 -4.94 8.54 15.81
CA ASP A 272 -5.16 8.48 17.27
C ASP A 272 -6.18 7.40 17.65
N SER A 273 -7.28 7.30 16.90
CA SER A 273 -8.30 6.26 17.09
C SER A 273 -7.69 4.87 16.94
N VAL A 274 -7.05 4.59 15.81
CA VAL A 274 -6.45 3.28 15.52
C VAL A 274 -5.42 2.89 16.59
N LEU A 275 -4.47 3.77 16.92
CA LEU A 275 -3.41 3.50 17.90
C LEU A 275 -3.96 3.15 19.29
N HIS A 276 -5.15 3.64 19.64
CA HIS A 276 -5.70 3.45 20.98
C HIS A 276 -6.82 2.42 21.07
N THR A 277 -7.42 2.02 19.95
CA THR A 277 -8.57 1.11 19.97
C THR A 277 -8.31 -0.22 19.26
N LEU A 278 -7.32 -0.27 18.37
CA LEU A 278 -7.06 -1.45 17.56
C LEU A 278 -5.72 -2.13 17.88
N TYR A 279 -5.00 -1.62 18.89
CA TYR A 279 -3.78 -2.22 19.42
C TYR A 279 -3.86 -2.30 20.93
N ALA A 280 -3.41 -3.41 21.50
CA ALA A 280 -3.35 -3.63 22.94
C ALA A 280 -2.02 -4.29 23.34
N ASN A 281 -1.57 -4.03 24.58
CA ASN A 281 -0.42 -4.72 25.16
C ASN A 281 -0.85 -6.10 25.72
N ALA A 282 -1.15 -7.02 24.81
CA ALA A 282 -1.61 -8.37 25.10
C ALA A 282 -1.16 -9.32 23.97
N PRO A 283 -1.08 -10.64 24.20
CA PRO A 283 -0.71 -11.61 23.16
C PRO A 283 -1.61 -11.58 21.92
N ASP A 284 -2.87 -11.22 22.07
CA ASP A 284 -3.90 -11.03 21.04
C ASP A 284 -4.15 -9.55 20.73
N GLY A 285 -3.14 -8.70 20.92
CA GLY A 285 -3.24 -7.24 20.86
C GLY A 285 -3.29 -6.63 19.46
N LEU A 286 -3.31 -7.43 18.39
CA LEU A 286 -3.46 -6.99 17.01
C LEU A 286 -4.89 -7.27 16.50
N SER A 287 -5.40 -6.41 15.65
CA SER A 287 -6.74 -6.57 15.09
C SER A 287 -6.80 -7.45 13.82
N GLY A 288 -5.70 -8.02 13.41
CA GLY A 288 -5.55 -8.91 12.26
C GLY A 288 -4.28 -9.74 12.38
N ASN A 289 -3.85 -10.38 11.29
CA ASN A 289 -2.57 -11.07 11.23
C ASN A 289 -1.41 -10.07 11.33
N GLU A 290 -0.25 -10.52 11.83
CA GLU A 290 0.96 -9.66 11.94
C GLU A 290 1.58 -9.38 10.57
N ASP A 291 1.48 -10.34 9.67
CA ASP A 291 1.97 -10.33 8.30
C ASP A 291 3.42 -9.86 8.16
N CYS A 292 4.30 -10.67 8.74
CA CYS A 292 5.76 -10.47 8.70
C CYS A 292 6.21 -9.12 9.26
N GLY A 293 5.47 -8.57 10.22
CA GLY A 293 5.81 -7.34 10.92
C GLY A 293 5.13 -6.07 10.38
N GLN A 294 4.24 -6.16 9.41
CA GLN A 294 3.60 -4.99 8.83
C GLN A 294 2.67 -4.28 9.83
N MET A 295 1.89 -5.02 10.62
CA MET A 295 1.02 -4.43 11.64
C MET A 295 1.82 -3.70 12.73
N SER A 296 2.89 -4.30 13.23
CA SER A 296 3.79 -3.67 14.19
C SER A 296 4.54 -2.48 13.59
N ALA A 297 4.98 -2.57 12.33
CA ALA A 297 5.66 -1.46 11.64
C ALA A 297 4.72 -0.27 11.47
N TRP A 298 3.45 -0.50 11.11
CA TRP A 298 2.44 0.56 11.03
C TRP A 298 2.26 1.25 12.38
N TYR A 299 2.11 0.47 13.47
CA TYR A 299 1.98 1.01 14.83
C TYR A 299 3.21 1.85 15.21
N ILE A 300 4.42 1.29 15.07
CA ILE A 300 5.66 1.94 15.51
C ILE A 300 5.89 3.26 14.76
N LEU A 301 5.74 3.26 13.43
CA LEU A 301 5.95 4.46 12.62
C LEU A 301 4.92 5.55 12.98
N ASN A 302 3.64 5.18 13.09
CA ASN A 302 2.60 6.12 13.48
C ASN A 302 2.74 6.60 14.92
N ALA A 303 3.18 5.75 15.86
CA ALA A 303 3.47 6.14 17.23
C ALA A 303 4.62 7.16 17.31
N MET A 304 5.57 7.13 16.38
CA MET A 304 6.60 8.16 16.20
C MET A 304 6.06 9.42 15.52
N GLY A 305 4.92 9.35 14.82
CA GLY A 305 4.24 10.49 14.21
C GLY A 305 4.36 10.61 12.69
N PHE A 306 4.76 9.56 11.98
CA PHE A 306 4.84 9.55 10.53
C PHE A 306 4.60 8.14 9.94
N TYR A 307 4.28 8.08 8.66
CA TYR A 307 4.12 6.83 7.90
C TYR A 307 4.48 7.05 6.43
N GLN A 308 4.86 5.99 5.72
CA GLN A 308 5.08 6.02 4.27
C GLN A 308 3.86 5.43 3.55
N PRO A 309 2.92 6.23 3.03
CA PRO A 309 1.69 5.71 2.43
C PRO A 309 1.89 5.00 1.09
N CYS A 310 2.97 5.32 0.39
CA CYS A 310 3.29 4.77 -0.94
C CYS A 310 4.76 4.33 -1.00
N PRO A 311 5.09 3.05 -0.67
CA PRO A 311 6.42 2.52 -0.95
C PRO A 311 6.82 2.71 -2.41
N GLY A 312 8.10 3.05 -2.66
CA GLY A 312 8.58 3.50 -3.97
C GLY A 312 8.61 5.03 -4.12
N GLN A 313 7.82 5.76 -3.32
CA GLN A 313 8.03 7.19 -3.07
C GLN A 313 8.75 7.36 -1.73
N PRO A 314 9.98 7.88 -1.68
CA PRO A 314 10.75 8.02 -0.43
C PRO A 314 10.28 9.25 0.38
N VAL A 315 8.96 9.34 0.63
CA VAL A 315 8.27 10.45 1.30
C VAL A 315 7.43 9.91 2.45
N TYR A 316 7.52 10.56 3.59
CA TYR A 316 6.75 10.24 4.78
C TYR A 316 5.67 11.30 5.02
N ALA A 317 4.45 10.85 5.27
CA ALA A 317 3.34 11.68 5.70
C ALA A 317 3.37 11.84 7.23
N ILE A 318 3.21 13.08 7.71
CA ILE A 318 3.11 13.37 9.13
C ILE A 318 1.69 13.08 9.61
N GLY A 319 1.61 12.25 10.66
CA GLY A 319 0.38 11.88 11.33
C GLY A 319 0.32 12.46 12.75
N ARG A 320 -0.07 11.61 13.71
CA ARG A 320 -0.19 11.98 15.13
C ARG A 320 0.81 11.19 15.97
N PRO A 321 1.86 11.84 16.56
CA PRO A 321 2.79 11.13 17.44
C PRO A 321 2.10 10.68 18.73
N LEU A 322 2.37 9.44 19.18
CA LEU A 322 1.90 8.93 20.46
C LEU A 322 2.76 9.44 21.63
N PHE A 323 4.06 9.58 21.39
CA PHE A 323 5.04 9.94 22.40
C PHE A 323 5.37 11.44 22.37
N LYS A 324 5.83 11.98 23.50
CA LYS A 324 6.37 13.36 23.58
C LYS A 324 7.69 13.51 22.83
N SER A 325 8.44 12.44 22.73
CA SER A 325 9.64 12.38 21.89
C SER A 325 9.98 10.94 21.52
N ALA A 326 10.60 10.78 20.36
CA ALA A 326 11.22 9.54 19.89
C ALA A 326 12.58 9.87 19.29
N THR A 327 13.53 8.95 19.37
CA THR A 327 14.85 9.10 18.73
C THR A 327 15.14 7.85 17.91
N ILE A 328 15.44 8.05 16.63
CA ILE A 328 15.88 7.01 15.73
C ILE A 328 17.41 7.09 15.63
N HIS A 329 18.06 5.99 15.97
CA HIS A 329 19.50 5.84 15.76
C HIS A 329 19.75 5.37 14.34
N LEU A 330 20.41 6.21 13.56
CA LEU A 330 20.66 5.99 12.14
C LEU A 330 22.05 5.38 11.91
N PRO A 331 22.26 4.71 10.77
CA PRO A 331 23.60 4.28 10.38
C PRO A 331 24.62 5.41 10.40
N GLY A 332 25.87 5.09 10.77
CA GLY A 332 26.94 6.09 10.87
C GLY A 332 26.88 6.97 12.13
N GLY A 333 26.14 6.56 13.15
CA GLY A 333 26.10 7.24 14.48
C GLY A 333 25.26 8.52 14.49
N LYS A 334 24.53 8.81 13.44
CA LYS A 334 23.56 9.92 13.39
C LYS A 334 22.30 9.59 14.18
N THR A 335 21.54 10.62 14.54
CA THR A 335 20.22 10.48 15.15
C THR A 335 19.21 11.38 14.46
N PHE A 336 17.97 10.88 14.36
CA PHE A 336 16.83 11.70 13.98
C PHE A 336 15.85 11.70 15.16
N ARG A 337 15.61 12.89 15.72
CA ARG A 337 14.69 13.06 16.85
C ARG A 337 13.35 13.57 16.36
N ILE A 338 12.29 13.01 16.88
CA ILE A 338 10.93 13.56 16.77
C ILE A 338 10.57 14.12 18.14
N SER A 339 10.21 15.40 18.21
CA SER A 339 9.79 16.09 19.42
C SER A 339 8.35 16.58 19.25
N ALA A 340 7.48 16.27 20.20
CA ALA A 340 6.08 16.68 20.19
C ALA A 340 5.72 17.44 21.47
N PRO A 341 6.18 18.70 21.63
CA PRO A 341 5.86 19.51 22.80
C PRO A 341 4.35 19.73 22.89
N GLY A 342 3.82 19.64 24.12
CA GLY A 342 2.38 19.74 24.38
C GLY A 342 1.58 18.46 24.11
N ASN A 343 2.20 17.40 23.59
CA ASN A 343 1.48 16.14 23.28
C ASN A 343 0.82 15.53 24.53
N SER A 344 -0.45 15.25 24.42
CA SER A 344 -1.26 14.59 25.45
C SER A 344 -2.46 13.87 24.79
N ARG A 345 -3.24 13.10 25.55
CA ARG A 345 -4.48 12.50 25.07
C ARG A 345 -5.46 13.50 24.47
N LYS A 346 -5.49 14.74 25.00
CA LYS A 346 -6.36 15.81 24.51
C LYS A 346 -5.72 16.60 23.37
N ALA A 347 -4.43 16.94 23.52
CA ALA A 347 -3.67 17.68 22.52
C ALA A 347 -3.14 16.73 21.44
N LYS A 348 -4.00 16.38 20.49
CA LYS A 348 -3.73 15.41 19.43
C LYS A 348 -3.52 16.03 18.04
N TYR A 349 -3.74 17.34 17.90
CA TYR A 349 -3.57 18.04 16.64
C TYR A 349 -2.19 18.65 16.52
N VAL A 350 -1.54 18.43 15.39
CA VAL A 350 -0.30 19.09 15.01
C VAL A 350 -0.64 20.46 14.43
N VAL A 351 -0.20 21.53 15.05
CA VAL A 351 -0.49 22.91 14.62
C VAL A 351 0.72 23.63 14.02
N SER A 352 1.91 23.09 14.22
CA SER A 352 3.15 23.58 13.61
C SER A 352 4.12 22.40 13.41
N MET A 353 4.81 22.43 12.28
CA MET A 353 5.79 21.41 11.90
C MET A 353 7.09 22.09 11.50
N LYS A 354 8.21 21.70 12.12
CA LYS A 354 9.54 22.20 11.77
C LYS A 354 10.53 21.05 11.64
N LEU A 355 11.23 21.03 10.52
CA LEU A 355 12.33 20.09 10.26
C LEU A 355 13.65 20.86 10.29
N ASN A 356 14.53 20.50 11.23
CA ASN A 356 15.82 21.18 11.44
C ASN A 356 15.69 22.71 11.51
N GLY A 357 14.66 23.20 12.21
CA GLY A 357 14.35 24.61 12.38
C GLY A 357 13.58 25.27 11.23
N THR A 358 13.46 24.63 10.08
CA THR A 358 12.68 25.13 8.94
C THR A 358 11.22 24.70 9.04
N THR A 359 10.29 25.63 8.89
CA THR A 359 8.85 25.33 8.90
C THR A 359 8.47 24.57 7.64
N LEU A 360 7.77 23.45 7.82
CA LEU A 360 7.14 22.70 6.71
C LEU A 360 5.78 23.30 6.39
N SER A 361 5.54 23.59 5.10
CA SER A 361 4.25 24.08 4.60
C SER A 361 3.24 22.94 4.41
N GLU A 362 3.73 21.73 4.14
CA GLU A 362 2.95 20.53 3.89
C GLU A 362 3.31 19.44 4.90
N PRO A 363 2.39 18.53 5.24
CA PRO A 363 2.62 17.51 6.26
C PRO A 363 3.44 16.32 5.72
N TYR A 364 4.59 16.63 5.11
CA TYR A 364 5.47 15.63 4.49
C TYR A 364 6.95 15.98 4.70
N PHE A 365 7.79 14.93 4.72
CA PHE A 365 9.24 15.03 4.65
C PHE A 365 9.82 13.79 3.95
N THR A 366 11.05 13.89 3.44
CA THR A 366 11.67 12.86 2.63
C THR A 366 12.54 11.90 3.44
N HIS A 367 12.80 10.71 2.89
CA HIS A 367 13.76 9.77 3.46
C HIS A 367 15.17 10.36 3.51
N GLU A 368 15.56 11.13 2.49
CA GLU A 368 16.86 11.81 2.47
C GLU A 368 17.01 12.78 3.64
N GLU A 369 15.97 13.56 3.94
CA GLU A 369 15.97 14.49 5.09
C GLU A 369 16.06 13.73 6.42
N LEU A 370 15.34 12.62 6.58
CA LEU A 370 15.43 11.77 7.74
C LEU A 370 16.86 11.24 7.93
N MET A 371 17.47 10.71 6.88
CA MET A 371 18.79 10.08 6.93
C MET A 371 19.94 11.09 7.11
N LYS A 372 19.72 12.38 6.90
CA LYS A 372 20.68 13.44 7.31
C LYS A 372 20.80 13.56 8.83
N GLY A 373 19.77 13.10 9.55
CA GLY A 373 19.65 13.30 10.99
C GLY A 373 19.09 14.67 11.34
N GLY A 374 19.02 14.97 12.63
CA GLY A 374 18.48 16.22 13.13
C GLY A 374 17.17 16.06 13.89
N GLU A 375 16.25 17.02 13.78
CA GLU A 375 15.03 17.05 14.57
C GLU A 375 13.79 17.47 13.77
N LEU A 376 12.72 16.71 13.92
CA LEU A 376 11.36 17.06 13.53
C LEU A 376 10.58 17.49 14.77
N VAL A 377 10.14 18.75 14.83
CA VAL A 377 9.34 19.30 15.92
C VAL A 377 7.89 19.42 15.47
N LEU A 378 6.99 18.77 16.20
CA LEU A 378 5.54 18.77 15.96
C LEU A 378 4.85 19.43 17.16
N GLU A 379 4.46 20.70 17.05
CA GLU A 379 3.76 21.41 18.12
C GLU A 379 2.31 20.93 18.21
N MET A 380 1.89 20.47 19.40
CA MET A 380 0.61 19.83 19.61
C MET A 380 -0.40 20.77 20.26
N SER A 381 -1.69 20.62 19.92
CA SER A 381 -2.80 21.42 20.43
C SER A 381 -4.04 20.55 20.70
N GLU A 382 -4.85 20.97 21.68
CA GLU A 382 -6.20 20.42 21.89
C GLU A 382 -7.19 20.95 20.86
N LYS A 383 -6.93 22.11 20.30
CA LYS A 383 -7.79 22.73 19.30
C LYS A 383 -7.39 22.29 17.90
N ARG A 384 -8.39 21.92 17.13
CA ARG A 384 -8.25 21.63 15.71
C ARG A 384 -7.80 22.90 14.98
N PRO A 385 -6.79 22.80 14.04
CA PRO A 385 -6.33 23.94 13.24
C PRO A 385 -7.37 24.41 12.21
#